data_26b076e29f10fcfb0fc4f3233076b886
#
_entry.id   26b076e29f10fcfb0fc4f3233076b886
#
_cell.length_a   1.000
_cell.length_b   1.000
_cell.length_c   1.000
_cell.angle_alpha   90.00
_cell.angle_beta   90.00
_cell.angle_gamma   90.00
#
_symmetry.space_group_name_H-M   'P 1'
#
loop_
_entity.id
_entity.type
_entity.pdbx_description
1 polymer ?
#
loop_
_entity_poly.entity_id
_entity_poly.type
_entity_poly.pdbx_seq_one_letter_code
_entity_poly.pdbx_strand_id
1 'polypeptide(L)'
;GTINVSSGAALVMAACGVAVAKHGNRSASSRCGSADVLEALGVTLAVTPAVVEHSLNDVGFAFLFAPAFHPSMKHAAPTRREMGVRTAFNLLGPLTNPAGVTRQVVGVPRADLTDLLARSLRLLGSVRAWVVHGADGIDEISTTGHTKVSECREGAVHTFYIHPSEFGIRKAT
;
A
#
# COMPACT_ATOMS: atom_id res chain seq x y z
N GLY A 1 18.72 -2.97 4.87
CA GLY A 1 17.28 -3.26 5.04
C GLY A 1 16.51 -1.98 5.36
N THR A 2 15.23 -1.94 5.04
CA THR A 2 14.33 -0.82 5.34
C THR A 2 13.42 -1.17 6.51
N ILE A 3 12.86 -0.16 7.17
CA ILE A 3 11.68 -0.31 8.03
C ILE A 3 10.45 -0.58 7.15
N ASN A 4 9.30 -0.90 7.75
CA ASN A 4 8.04 -0.97 6.99
C ASN A 4 7.58 0.47 6.67
N VAL A 5 8.04 1.00 5.54
CA VAL A 5 7.88 2.41 5.13
C VAL A 5 6.40 2.78 5.03
N SER A 6 5.60 1.95 4.38
CA SER A 6 4.18 2.24 4.19
C SER A 6 3.39 2.30 5.51
N SER A 7 3.77 1.50 6.53
CA SER A 7 3.14 1.61 7.87
C SER A 7 3.58 2.87 8.59
N GLY A 8 4.88 3.21 8.53
CA GLY A 8 5.39 4.46 9.11
C GLY A 8 4.74 5.69 8.48
N ALA A 9 4.68 5.74 7.15
CA ALA A 9 4.02 6.82 6.42
C ALA A 9 2.54 6.97 6.78
N ALA A 10 1.82 5.85 6.91
CA ALA A 10 0.42 5.84 7.28
C ALA A 10 0.17 6.45 8.67
N LEU A 11 1.01 6.12 9.65
CA LEU A 11 0.93 6.68 11.01
C LEU A 11 1.25 8.17 11.03
N VAL A 12 2.29 8.59 10.29
CA VAL A 12 2.65 10.02 10.16
C VAL A 12 1.53 10.81 9.51
N MET A 13 0.92 10.29 8.44
CA MET A 13 -0.22 10.94 7.77
C MET A 13 -1.40 11.09 8.71
N ALA A 14 -1.74 10.06 9.48
CA ALA A 14 -2.81 10.12 10.49
C ALA A 14 -2.50 11.18 11.57
N ALA A 15 -1.26 11.23 12.05
CA ALA A 15 -0.82 12.26 13.02
C ALA A 15 -0.89 13.70 12.43
N CYS A 16 -0.81 13.84 11.10
CA CYS A 16 -1.03 15.12 10.41
C CYS A 16 -2.52 15.42 10.14
N GLY A 17 -3.45 14.64 10.67
CA GLY A 17 -4.89 14.85 10.55
C GLY A 17 -5.54 14.28 9.28
N VAL A 18 -4.83 13.43 8.55
CA VAL A 18 -5.39 12.71 7.38
C VAL A 18 -5.99 11.39 7.85
N ALA A 19 -7.27 11.13 7.53
CA ALA A 19 -7.88 9.84 7.81
C ALA A 19 -7.25 8.74 6.92
N VAL A 20 -6.65 7.72 7.54
CA VAL A 20 -5.90 6.67 6.85
C VAL A 20 -6.49 5.28 7.12
N ALA A 21 -7.03 4.66 6.10
CA ALA A 21 -7.48 3.27 6.09
C ALA A 21 -6.40 2.38 5.43
N LYS A 22 -5.49 1.84 6.22
CA LYS A 22 -4.38 1.03 5.74
C LYS A 22 -4.79 -0.43 5.56
N HIS A 23 -4.87 -0.87 4.30
CA HIS A 23 -5.05 -2.28 3.98
C HIS A 23 -3.70 -3.01 3.95
N GLY A 24 -3.60 -4.15 4.60
CA GLY A 24 -2.34 -4.87 4.66
C GLY A 24 -2.45 -6.31 5.15
N ASN A 25 -1.33 -7.02 5.06
CA ASN A 25 -1.23 -8.43 5.42
C ASN A 25 0.09 -8.69 6.17
N ARG A 26 0.24 -9.93 6.66
CA ARG A 26 1.52 -10.47 7.07
C ARG A 26 2.46 -10.60 5.87
N SER A 27 3.75 -10.65 6.14
CA SER A 27 4.75 -10.85 5.09
C SER A 27 4.55 -12.19 4.38
N ALA A 28 4.64 -12.17 3.04
CA ALA A 28 4.68 -13.37 2.22
C ALA A 28 6.10 -13.70 1.72
N SER A 29 6.95 -12.69 1.56
CA SER A 29 8.30 -12.84 1.00
C SER A 29 9.36 -11.96 1.68
N SER A 30 8.95 -10.92 2.42
CA SER A 30 9.85 -10.06 3.18
C SER A 30 9.99 -10.56 4.64
N ARG A 31 10.91 -9.96 5.39
CA ARG A 31 11.11 -10.32 6.80
C ARG A 31 10.00 -9.87 7.72
N CYS A 32 9.24 -8.84 7.34
CA CYS A 32 8.23 -8.24 8.19
C CYS A 32 7.19 -7.50 7.34
N GLY A 33 5.93 -7.94 7.39
CA GLY A 33 4.80 -7.26 6.76
C GLY A 33 4.21 -6.17 7.65
N SER A 34 3.25 -5.43 7.12
CA SER A 34 2.58 -4.35 7.87
C SER A 34 1.82 -4.88 9.09
N ALA A 35 1.16 -6.03 8.96
CA ALA A 35 0.47 -6.67 10.08
C ALA A 35 1.45 -7.09 11.19
N ASP A 36 2.60 -7.63 10.82
CA ASP A 36 3.60 -8.10 11.79
C ASP A 36 4.15 -6.93 12.63
N VAL A 37 4.42 -5.79 12.00
CA VAL A 37 4.87 -4.56 12.70
C VAL A 37 3.80 -4.03 13.64
N LEU A 38 2.56 -3.90 13.17
CA LEU A 38 1.48 -3.32 13.99
C LEU A 38 1.12 -4.23 15.16
N GLU A 39 1.12 -5.54 14.97
CA GLU A 39 0.92 -6.51 16.06
C GLU A 39 2.03 -6.43 17.11
N ALA A 40 3.29 -6.31 16.67
CA ALA A 40 4.43 -6.12 17.58
C ALA A 40 4.36 -4.79 18.36
N LEU A 41 3.68 -3.78 17.81
CA LEU A 41 3.37 -2.52 18.49
C LEU A 41 2.11 -2.59 19.38
N GLY A 42 1.48 -3.75 19.51
CA GLY A 42 0.31 -3.97 20.37
C GLY A 42 -1.05 -3.72 19.69
N VAL A 43 -1.08 -3.51 18.37
CA VAL A 43 -2.35 -3.33 17.64
C VAL A 43 -3.03 -4.69 17.44
N THR A 44 -4.30 -4.79 17.85
CA THR A 44 -5.13 -5.97 17.60
C THR A 44 -5.53 -6.02 16.13
N LEU A 45 -5.17 -7.09 15.41
CA LEU A 45 -5.40 -7.20 13.97
C LEU A 45 -6.78 -7.75 13.60
N ALA A 46 -7.25 -8.76 14.34
CA ALA A 46 -8.53 -9.43 14.08
C ALA A 46 -9.67 -8.71 14.78
N VAL A 47 -10.10 -7.60 14.22
CA VAL A 47 -11.18 -6.77 14.74
C VAL A 47 -12.38 -6.76 13.80
N THR A 48 -13.56 -6.42 14.33
CA THR A 48 -14.78 -6.30 13.52
C THR A 48 -14.75 -5.02 12.67
N PRO A 49 -15.52 -4.96 11.57
CA PRO A 49 -15.65 -3.73 10.78
C PRO A 49 -16.08 -2.53 11.62
N ALA A 50 -16.96 -2.70 12.60
CA ALA A 50 -17.39 -1.62 13.50
C ALA A 50 -16.23 -1.03 14.33
N VAL A 51 -15.29 -1.86 14.79
CA VAL A 51 -14.10 -1.40 15.52
C VAL A 51 -13.16 -0.64 14.58
N VAL A 52 -13.01 -1.10 13.33
CA VAL A 52 -12.22 -0.40 12.31
C VAL A 52 -12.79 0.98 12.00
N GLU A 53 -14.12 1.08 11.83
CA GLU A 53 -14.82 2.34 11.58
C GLU A 53 -14.67 3.30 12.76
N HIS A 54 -14.87 2.81 13.97
CA HIS A 54 -14.69 3.59 15.20
C HIS A 54 -13.26 4.12 15.32
N SER A 55 -12.25 3.27 15.10
CA SER A 55 -10.84 3.67 15.14
C SER A 55 -10.52 4.75 14.08
N LEU A 56 -11.06 4.61 12.87
CA LEU A 56 -10.87 5.60 11.81
C LEU A 56 -11.48 6.96 12.18
N ASN A 57 -12.66 6.95 12.78
CA ASN A 57 -13.37 8.17 13.18
C ASN A 57 -12.72 8.86 14.38
N ASP A 58 -12.27 8.09 15.38
CA ASP A 58 -11.75 8.64 16.64
C ASP A 58 -10.28 9.07 16.56
N VAL A 59 -9.45 8.25 15.91
CA VAL A 59 -7.99 8.48 15.88
C VAL A 59 -7.45 8.77 14.48
N GLY A 60 -8.28 8.75 13.45
CA GLY A 60 -7.86 9.00 12.07
C GLY A 60 -7.05 7.86 11.44
N PHE A 61 -6.91 6.72 12.11
CA PHE A 61 -6.17 5.58 11.58
C PHE A 61 -6.90 4.28 11.82
N ALA A 62 -6.98 3.43 10.79
CA ALA A 62 -7.44 2.07 10.93
C ALA A 62 -6.60 1.11 10.09
N PHE A 63 -6.35 -0.10 10.63
CA PHE A 63 -5.69 -1.18 9.90
C PHE A 63 -6.70 -2.25 9.50
N LEU A 64 -6.83 -2.48 8.20
CA LEU A 64 -7.70 -3.48 7.61
C LEU A 64 -6.88 -4.73 7.28
N PHE A 65 -6.95 -5.70 8.17
CA PHE A 65 -6.21 -6.95 8.03
C PHE A 65 -6.81 -7.81 6.91
N ALA A 66 -6.10 -7.99 5.81
CA ALA A 66 -6.60 -8.60 4.58
C ALA A 66 -7.32 -9.95 4.78
N PRO A 67 -6.84 -10.91 5.62
CA PRO A 67 -7.54 -12.15 5.88
C PRO A 67 -8.93 -11.98 6.51
N ALA A 68 -9.12 -10.95 7.32
CA ALA A 68 -10.42 -10.69 7.96
C ALA A 68 -11.45 -10.11 6.99
N PHE A 69 -10.99 -9.33 6.00
CA PHE A 69 -11.87 -8.64 5.04
C PHE A 69 -12.03 -9.36 3.69
N HIS A 70 -11.17 -10.36 3.41
CA HIS A 70 -11.24 -11.16 2.17
C HIS A 70 -11.30 -12.66 2.49
N PRO A 71 -12.36 -13.14 3.15
CA PRO A 71 -12.44 -14.54 3.61
C PRO A 71 -12.39 -15.55 2.47
N SER A 72 -12.83 -15.19 1.26
CA SER A 72 -12.75 -16.06 0.08
C SER A 72 -11.31 -16.38 -0.36
N MET A 73 -10.35 -15.53 -0.02
CA MET A 73 -8.94 -15.76 -0.35
C MET A 73 -8.35 -16.99 0.33
N LYS A 74 -8.96 -17.48 1.41
CA LYS A 74 -8.54 -18.72 2.07
C LYS A 74 -8.57 -19.93 1.12
N HIS A 75 -9.48 -19.94 0.15
CA HIS A 75 -9.60 -21.04 -0.82
C HIS A 75 -8.46 -21.04 -1.85
N ALA A 76 -7.89 -19.89 -2.19
CA ALA A 76 -6.77 -19.77 -3.10
C ALA A 76 -5.39 -19.90 -2.39
N ALA A 77 -5.35 -19.73 -1.07
CA ALA A 77 -4.09 -19.67 -0.33
C ALA A 77 -3.26 -20.95 -0.37
N PRO A 78 -3.83 -22.18 -0.24
CA PRO A 78 -3.05 -23.42 -0.36
C PRO A 78 -2.39 -23.55 -1.74
N THR A 79 -3.18 -23.44 -2.80
CA THR A 79 -2.67 -23.54 -4.19
C THR A 79 -1.58 -22.50 -4.48
N ARG A 80 -1.77 -21.26 -4.04
CA ARG A 80 -0.75 -20.22 -4.19
C ARG A 80 0.56 -20.56 -3.48
N ARG A 81 0.47 -21.20 -2.32
CA ARG A 81 1.65 -21.64 -1.55
C ARG A 81 2.37 -22.78 -2.27
N GLU A 82 1.63 -23.75 -2.79
CA GLU A 82 2.18 -24.87 -3.53
C GLU A 82 2.86 -24.42 -4.83
N MET A 83 2.25 -23.49 -5.55
CA MET A 83 2.82 -22.96 -6.78
C MET A 83 4.13 -22.21 -6.56
N GLY A 84 4.33 -21.54 -5.43
CA GLY A 84 5.54 -20.82 -5.09
C GLY A 84 5.92 -19.66 -6.01
N VAL A 85 5.01 -19.24 -6.91
CA VAL A 85 5.25 -18.19 -7.91
C VAL A 85 4.38 -16.98 -7.68
N ARG A 86 4.81 -15.84 -8.21
CA ARG A 86 3.97 -14.63 -8.23
C ARG A 86 2.84 -14.79 -9.22
N THR A 87 1.65 -14.39 -8.81
CA THR A 87 0.43 -14.46 -9.62
C THR A 87 -0.27 -13.10 -9.63
N ALA A 88 -1.33 -12.95 -10.40
CA ALA A 88 -2.19 -11.76 -10.40
C ALA A 88 -2.67 -11.37 -8.98
N PHE A 89 -2.88 -12.33 -8.10
CA PHE A 89 -3.25 -12.08 -6.71
C PHE A 89 -2.25 -11.21 -5.93
N ASN A 90 -0.99 -11.16 -6.34
CA ASN A 90 -0.01 -10.26 -5.72
C ASN A 90 -0.24 -8.79 -6.08
N LEU A 91 -0.98 -8.53 -7.16
CA LEU A 91 -1.32 -7.20 -7.65
C LEU A 91 -2.74 -6.75 -7.26
N LEU A 92 -3.59 -7.67 -6.83
CA LEU A 92 -4.99 -7.36 -6.48
C LEU A 92 -5.14 -6.67 -5.12
N GLY A 93 -4.22 -6.92 -4.18
CA GLY A 93 -4.31 -6.35 -2.83
C GLY A 93 -4.50 -4.83 -2.80
N PRO A 94 -3.69 -4.04 -3.51
CA PRO A 94 -3.85 -2.58 -3.58
C PRO A 94 -5.14 -2.12 -4.25
N LEU A 95 -5.77 -2.97 -5.07
CA LEU A 95 -7.00 -2.66 -5.82
C LEU A 95 -8.28 -2.99 -5.04
N THR A 96 -8.16 -3.63 -3.87
CA THR A 96 -9.30 -4.19 -3.13
C THR A 96 -9.35 -3.70 -1.69
N ASN A 97 -8.94 -2.46 -1.41
CA ASN A 97 -9.06 -1.89 -0.07
C ASN A 97 -10.53 -1.84 0.35
N PRO A 98 -10.94 -2.56 1.42
CA PRO A 98 -12.35 -2.69 1.79
C PRO A 98 -12.97 -1.41 2.34
N ALA A 99 -12.18 -0.39 2.68
CA ALA A 99 -12.68 0.93 3.06
C ALA A 99 -13.14 1.78 1.86
N GLY A 100 -13.04 1.27 0.62
CA GLY A 100 -13.46 2.01 -0.57
C GLY A 100 -12.72 3.34 -0.76
N VAL A 101 -11.46 3.40 -0.39
CA VAL A 101 -10.65 4.62 -0.48
C VAL A 101 -10.55 5.11 -1.91
N THR A 102 -10.74 6.41 -2.11
CA THR A 102 -10.65 7.06 -3.43
C THR A 102 -9.30 7.76 -3.66
N ARG A 103 -8.46 7.84 -2.61
CA ARG A 103 -7.09 8.39 -2.67
C ARG A 103 -6.13 7.42 -2.05
N GLN A 104 -5.05 7.08 -2.76
CA GLN A 104 -4.10 6.10 -2.26
C GLN A 104 -2.71 6.22 -2.88
N VAL A 105 -1.71 5.72 -2.17
CA VAL A 105 -0.36 5.47 -2.68
C VAL A 105 -0.11 3.97 -2.68
N VAL A 106 0.36 3.44 -3.80
CA VAL A 106 0.59 2.02 -4.02
C VAL A 106 2.01 1.79 -4.52
N GLY A 107 2.79 1.01 -3.80
CA GLY A 107 4.08 0.54 -4.26
C GLY A 107 3.98 -0.71 -5.11
N VAL A 108 4.79 -0.78 -6.17
CA VAL A 108 4.86 -1.95 -7.06
C VAL A 108 6.29 -2.44 -7.23
N PRO A 109 6.49 -3.78 -7.36
CA PRO A 109 7.83 -4.37 -7.41
C PRO A 109 8.54 -4.18 -8.76
N ARG A 110 7.86 -3.62 -9.78
CA ARG A 110 8.38 -3.44 -11.14
C ARG A 110 7.86 -2.14 -11.73
N ALA A 111 8.73 -1.41 -12.40
CA ALA A 111 8.42 -0.11 -12.99
C ALA A 111 7.37 -0.15 -14.12
N ASP A 112 7.27 -1.26 -14.85
CA ASP A 112 6.27 -1.44 -15.92
C ASP A 112 4.85 -1.62 -15.39
N LEU A 113 4.68 -1.98 -14.11
CA LEU A 113 3.37 -2.15 -13.47
C LEU A 113 2.76 -0.82 -13.02
N THR A 114 3.52 0.27 -12.95
CA THR A 114 3.01 1.54 -12.43
C THR A 114 1.82 2.07 -13.25
N ASP A 115 1.95 2.13 -14.57
CA ASP A 115 0.90 2.63 -15.46
C ASP A 115 -0.32 1.68 -15.47
N LEU A 116 -0.09 0.36 -15.51
CA LEU A 116 -1.16 -0.63 -15.49
C LEU A 116 -2.03 -0.49 -14.24
N LEU A 117 -1.43 -0.42 -13.06
CA LEU A 117 -2.19 -0.30 -11.82
C LEU A 117 -2.85 1.08 -11.68
N ALA A 118 -2.21 2.16 -12.11
CA ALA A 118 -2.82 3.49 -12.11
C ALA A 118 -4.09 3.54 -12.99
N ARG A 119 -4.05 2.92 -14.18
CA ARG A 119 -5.23 2.76 -15.04
C ARG A 119 -6.31 1.90 -14.40
N SER A 120 -5.92 0.81 -13.75
CA SER A 120 -6.86 -0.06 -13.04
C SER A 120 -7.55 0.69 -11.91
N LEU A 121 -6.80 1.42 -11.09
CA LEU A 121 -7.36 2.26 -10.02
C LEU A 121 -8.30 3.34 -10.55
N ARG A 122 -7.97 3.96 -11.68
CA ARG A 122 -8.87 4.90 -12.36
C ARG A 122 -10.21 4.24 -12.73
N LEU A 123 -10.16 3.06 -13.34
CA LEU A 123 -11.37 2.31 -13.72
C LEU A 123 -12.19 1.88 -12.51
N LEU A 124 -11.54 1.65 -11.37
CA LEU A 124 -12.19 1.34 -10.09
C LEU A 124 -12.70 2.57 -9.34
N GLY A 125 -12.60 3.77 -9.93
CA GLY A 125 -13.18 4.99 -9.36
C GLY A 125 -12.25 5.78 -8.43
N SER A 126 -10.94 5.50 -8.42
CA SER A 126 -10.00 6.33 -7.66
C SER A 126 -9.98 7.76 -8.19
N VAL A 127 -10.14 8.73 -7.29
CA VAL A 127 -10.08 10.16 -7.58
C VAL A 127 -8.62 10.59 -7.76
N ARG A 128 -7.74 10.09 -6.90
CA ARG A 128 -6.30 10.33 -7.00
C ARG A 128 -5.50 9.15 -6.46
N ALA A 129 -4.60 8.62 -7.26
CA ALA A 129 -3.71 7.55 -6.82
C ALA A 129 -2.31 7.75 -7.40
N TRP A 130 -1.29 7.50 -6.60
CA TRP A 130 0.09 7.35 -7.05
C TRP A 130 0.47 5.88 -7.01
N VAL A 131 0.94 5.37 -8.14
CA VAL A 131 1.57 4.06 -8.20
C VAL A 131 3.05 4.27 -8.43
N VAL A 132 3.87 3.78 -7.48
CA VAL A 132 5.27 4.17 -7.38
C VAL A 132 6.22 2.98 -7.46
N HIS A 133 7.44 3.24 -8.00
CA HIS A 133 8.54 2.29 -8.02
C HIS A 133 9.87 3.04 -7.99
N GLY A 134 10.70 2.76 -6.99
CA GLY A 134 12.02 3.35 -6.83
C GLY A 134 13.05 2.76 -7.80
N ALA A 135 13.97 3.59 -8.32
CA ALA A 135 15.04 3.17 -9.23
C ALA A 135 16.00 2.15 -8.60
N ASP A 136 16.07 2.07 -7.29
CA ASP A 136 16.80 1.07 -6.51
C ASP A 136 16.05 -0.28 -6.36
N GLY A 137 14.89 -0.42 -7.03
CA GLY A 137 14.09 -1.65 -7.05
C GLY A 137 13.12 -1.80 -5.89
N ILE A 138 12.95 -0.78 -5.05
CA ILE A 138 11.97 -0.82 -3.96
C ILE A 138 10.57 -0.44 -4.47
N ASP A 139 9.56 -1.03 -3.87
CA ASP A 139 8.14 -0.71 -4.07
C ASP A 139 7.68 0.48 -3.19
N GLU A 140 8.53 1.49 -3.09
CA GLU A 140 8.34 2.70 -2.27
C GLU A 140 8.90 3.94 -2.99
N ILE A 141 8.67 5.13 -2.42
CA ILE A 141 9.36 6.35 -2.84
C ILE A 141 10.81 6.29 -2.34
N SER A 142 11.76 6.23 -3.28
CA SER A 142 13.17 6.05 -2.96
C SER A 142 13.82 7.35 -2.47
N THR A 143 14.72 7.21 -1.49
CA THR A 143 15.64 8.27 -1.06
C THR A 143 17.03 8.14 -1.68
N THR A 144 17.30 7.03 -2.39
CA THR A 144 18.63 6.76 -3.02
C THR A 144 18.67 7.10 -4.50
N GLY A 145 17.52 7.42 -5.11
CA GLY A 145 17.43 7.74 -6.53
C GLY A 145 16.08 8.33 -6.90
N HIS A 146 15.80 8.38 -8.19
CA HIS A 146 14.49 8.79 -8.66
C HIS A 146 13.44 7.70 -8.39
N THR A 147 12.20 8.11 -8.32
CA THR A 147 11.04 7.22 -8.25
C THR A 147 10.15 7.48 -9.46
N LYS A 148 9.80 6.42 -10.18
CA LYS A 148 8.76 6.48 -11.21
C LYS A 148 7.40 6.53 -10.55
N VAL A 149 6.58 7.49 -10.95
CA VAL A 149 5.22 7.69 -10.47
C VAL A 149 4.27 7.64 -11.66
N SER A 150 3.26 6.77 -11.62
CA SER A 150 2.10 6.88 -12.50
C SER A 150 0.93 7.38 -11.66
N GLU A 151 0.51 8.62 -11.90
CA GLU A 151 -0.59 9.27 -11.18
C GLU A 151 -1.90 9.08 -11.93
N CYS A 152 -2.92 8.56 -11.25
CA CYS A 152 -4.30 8.71 -11.63
C CYS A 152 -4.84 9.98 -10.98
N ARG A 153 -5.32 10.93 -11.79
CA ARG A 153 -5.92 12.18 -11.33
C ARG A 153 -6.89 12.71 -12.39
N GLU A 154 -8.06 13.17 -11.93
CA GLU A 154 -9.07 13.84 -12.79
C GLU A 154 -9.43 13.02 -14.05
N GLY A 155 -9.51 11.70 -13.90
CA GLY A 155 -9.87 10.79 -14.99
C GLY A 155 -8.75 10.50 -15.99
N ALA A 156 -7.56 11.04 -15.82
CA ALA A 156 -6.38 10.79 -16.64
C ALA A 156 -5.30 10.01 -15.86
N VAL A 157 -4.35 9.44 -16.60
CA VAL A 157 -3.14 8.82 -16.01
C VAL A 157 -1.93 9.47 -16.64
N HIS A 158 -1.04 10.00 -15.79
CA HIS A 158 0.20 10.64 -16.19
C HIS A 158 1.39 9.96 -15.50
N THR A 159 2.47 9.78 -16.23
CA THR A 159 3.70 9.23 -15.67
C THR A 159 4.79 10.29 -15.63
N PHE A 160 5.43 10.41 -14.48
CA PHE A 160 6.55 11.32 -14.25
C PHE A 160 7.54 10.69 -13.26
N TYR A 161 8.63 11.38 -13.00
CA TYR A 161 9.66 10.96 -12.05
C TYR A 161 9.81 12.04 -10.98
N ILE A 162 10.03 11.61 -9.74
CA ILE A 162 10.37 12.49 -8.62
C ILE A 162 11.73 12.12 -8.06
N HIS A 163 12.43 13.10 -7.50
CA HIS A 163 13.75 12.91 -6.88
C HIS A 163 13.73 13.47 -5.44
N PRO A 164 14.48 12.88 -4.48
CA PRO A 164 14.52 13.36 -3.09
C PRO A 164 14.81 14.85 -2.94
N SER A 165 15.68 15.40 -3.82
CA SER A 165 16.03 16.83 -3.78
C SER A 165 14.85 17.78 -4.02
N GLU A 166 13.80 17.35 -4.73
CA GLU A 166 12.58 18.15 -4.93
C GLU A 166 11.80 18.39 -3.64
N PHE A 167 12.05 17.56 -2.63
CA PHE A 167 11.45 17.62 -1.28
C PHE A 167 12.44 18.14 -0.23
N GLY A 168 13.58 18.71 -0.65
CA GLY A 168 14.61 19.15 0.30
C GLY A 168 15.34 18.02 1.02
N ILE A 169 15.17 16.77 0.57
CA ILE A 169 15.79 15.59 1.17
C ILE A 169 17.12 15.32 0.45
N ARG A 170 18.21 15.22 1.23
CA ARG A 170 19.50 14.81 0.67
C ARG A 170 19.43 13.36 0.22
N LYS A 171 19.89 13.10 -1.01
CA LYS A 171 20.01 11.74 -1.55
C LYS A 171 20.82 10.86 -0.59
N ALA A 172 20.25 9.73 -0.19
CA ALA A 172 20.95 8.71 0.58
C ALA A 172 21.89 7.89 -0.31
N THR A 173 22.87 7.24 0.29
CA THR A 173 23.86 6.37 -0.39
C THR A 173 23.54 4.90 -0.09
#